data_57ba04aedbeca2f1b931ff5c9c348e37
#
_entry.id   57ba04aedbeca2f1b931ff5c9c348e37
#
_cell.length_a   1.000
_cell.length_b   1.000
_cell.length_c   1.000
_cell.angle_alpha   90.00
_cell.angle_beta   90.00
_cell.angle_gamma   90.00
#
_symmetry.space_group_name_H-M   'P 1'
#
loop_
_entity.id
_entity.type
_entity.pdbx_description
1 polymer ?
#
loop_
_entity_poly.entity_id
_entity_poly.type
_entity_poly.pdbx_seq_one_letter_code
_entity_poly.pdbx_strand_id
1 'polypeptide(L)'
;MDYAGILHKPWHKTVYWFRIPERLEGRCKIGDRVLCVTARGLTEGNIHILLQGISEGDADEFITSQYNLNASPLRSEIVAVAERIPLENIKVDDELIESCRLSSEELNKKLAEYEKHKRFPELPYVVDGVMVKGYDVYQICRALAMWDVPVFVLQPEVEEL
;
A
#
# COMPACT_ATOMS: atom_id res chain seq x y z
N MET A 1 6.13 -4.97 -20.04
CA MET A 1 5.16 -4.62 -19.00
C MET A 1 5.37 -5.52 -17.79
N ASP A 2 5.06 -5.03 -16.63
CA ASP A 2 5.23 -5.79 -15.37
C ASP A 2 3.86 -6.05 -14.73
N TYR A 3 3.74 -7.20 -14.09
CA TYR A 3 2.53 -7.62 -13.40
C TYR A 3 2.90 -8.22 -12.05
N ALA A 4 2.03 -8.05 -11.07
CA ALA A 4 2.23 -8.58 -9.73
C ALA A 4 1.07 -9.46 -9.30
N GLY A 5 1.37 -10.63 -8.78
CA GLY A 5 0.42 -11.48 -8.08
C GLY A 5 0.43 -11.11 -6.60
N ILE A 6 -0.72 -10.71 -6.08
CA ILE A 6 -0.87 -10.10 -4.77
C ILE A 6 -1.65 -11.01 -3.84
N LEU A 7 -1.15 -11.15 -2.61
CA LEU A 7 -1.91 -11.69 -1.49
C LEU A 7 -2.35 -10.52 -0.61
N HIS A 8 -3.66 -10.33 -0.44
CA HIS A 8 -4.16 -9.24 0.39
C HIS A 8 -3.90 -9.48 1.89
N LYS A 9 -3.85 -10.74 2.29
CA LYS A 9 -3.44 -11.14 3.65
C LYS A 9 -2.44 -12.29 3.55
N PRO A 10 -1.46 -12.39 4.46
CA PRO A 10 -0.43 -13.46 4.37
C PRO A 10 -1.01 -14.89 4.39
N TRP A 11 -2.18 -15.06 5.02
CA TRP A 11 -2.83 -16.39 5.10
C TRP A 11 -3.80 -16.67 3.96
N HIS A 12 -4.01 -15.70 3.04
CA HIS A 12 -4.84 -15.93 1.86
C HIS A 12 -4.14 -16.87 0.89
N LYS A 13 -4.92 -17.75 0.27
CA LYS A 13 -4.44 -18.68 -0.76
C LYS A 13 -4.67 -18.17 -2.16
N THR A 14 -5.61 -17.23 -2.32
CA THR A 14 -5.95 -16.67 -3.61
C THR A 14 -5.01 -15.54 -3.98
N VAL A 15 -4.37 -15.68 -5.14
CA VAL A 15 -3.49 -14.66 -5.70
C VAL A 15 -4.32 -13.80 -6.64
N TYR A 16 -4.32 -12.50 -6.42
CA TYR A 16 -4.95 -11.51 -7.30
C TYR A 16 -3.89 -10.83 -8.14
N TRP A 17 -4.15 -10.68 -9.43
CA TRP A 17 -3.18 -10.14 -10.36
C TRP A 17 -3.47 -8.70 -10.72
N PHE A 18 -2.43 -7.87 -10.75
CA PHE A 18 -2.50 -6.45 -11.05
C PHE A 18 -1.40 -6.05 -11.99
N ARG A 19 -1.69 -5.07 -12.84
CA ARG A 19 -0.68 -4.44 -13.68
C ARG A 19 0.14 -3.47 -12.83
N ILE A 20 1.45 -3.46 -13.06
CA ILE A 20 2.33 -2.45 -12.48
C ILE A 20 2.44 -1.30 -13.49
N PRO A 21 1.99 -0.09 -13.13
CA PRO A 21 2.10 1.04 -14.06
C PRO A 21 3.56 1.38 -14.34
N GLU A 22 3.80 1.97 -15.50
CA GLU A 22 5.15 2.28 -15.96
C GLU A 22 5.97 3.07 -14.93
N ARG A 23 5.35 4.02 -14.25
CA ARG A 23 6.02 4.83 -13.22
C ARG A 23 6.55 4.02 -12.03
N LEU A 24 6.00 2.83 -11.80
CA LEU A 24 6.41 1.94 -10.71
C LEU A 24 7.25 0.75 -11.19
N GLU A 25 7.47 0.60 -12.49
CA GLU A 25 8.32 -0.46 -13.03
C GLU A 25 9.74 -0.33 -12.46
N GLY A 26 10.31 -1.46 -12.05
CA GLY A 26 11.62 -1.49 -11.43
C GLY A 26 11.65 -1.09 -9.96
N ARG A 27 10.54 -0.62 -9.41
CA ARG A 27 10.42 -0.21 -7.99
C ARG A 27 9.71 -1.24 -7.14
N CYS A 28 9.17 -2.28 -7.74
CA CYS A 28 8.42 -3.34 -7.07
C CYS A 28 9.30 -4.56 -6.86
N LYS A 29 9.24 -5.15 -5.66
CA LYS A 29 9.96 -6.37 -5.31
C LYS A 29 9.03 -7.34 -4.61
N ILE A 30 9.32 -8.64 -4.70
CA ILE A 30 8.59 -9.66 -3.94
C ILE A 30 8.69 -9.33 -2.46
N GLY A 31 7.57 -9.36 -1.77
CA GLY A 31 7.46 -8.99 -0.37
C GLY A 31 7.05 -7.55 -0.12
N ASP A 32 7.11 -6.68 -1.12
CA ASP A 32 6.71 -5.29 -0.98
C ASP A 32 5.22 -5.17 -0.66
N ARG A 33 4.91 -4.24 0.24
CA ARG A 33 3.56 -3.88 0.57
C ARG A 33 3.06 -2.86 -0.44
N VAL A 34 1.89 -3.11 -1.01
CA VAL A 34 1.34 -2.32 -2.12
C VAL A 34 -0.10 -1.95 -1.88
N LEU A 35 -0.55 -0.91 -2.57
CA LEU A 35 -1.94 -0.47 -2.57
C LEU A 35 -2.51 -0.70 -3.96
N CYS A 36 -3.63 -1.38 -4.04
CA CYS A 36 -4.27 -1.80 -5.28
C CYS A 36 -5.68 -1.23 -5.39
N VAL A 37 -6.11 -0.95 -6.62
CA VAL A 37 -7.51 -0.61 -6.89
C VAL A 37 -8.29 -1.91 -7.09
N THR A 38 -9.29 -2.13 -6.25
CA THR A 38 -10.18 -3.28 -6.34
C THR A 38 -11.63 -2.83 -6.42
N ALA A 39 -12.55 -3.78 -6.61
CA ALA A 39 -13.99 -3.49 -6.58
C ALA A 39 -14.44 -2.91 -5.22
N ARG A 40 -13.67 -3.12 -4.17
CA ARG A 40 -13.93 -2.59 -2.81
C ARG A 40 -13.23 -1.25 -2.56
N GLY A 41 -12.58 -0.68 -3.57
CA GLY A 41 -11.77 0.52 -3.45
C GLY A 41 -10.29 0.18 -3.27
N LEU A 42 -9.56 1.08 -2.62
CA LEU A 42 -8.13 0.88 -2.37
C LEU A 42 -7.94 -0.21 -1.31
N THR A 43 -7.15 -1.22 -1.65
CA THR A 43 -6.91 -2.37 -0.78
C THR A 43 -5.42 -2.67 -0.72
N GLU A 44 -4.89 -2.89 0.48
CA GLU A 44 -3.50 -3.26 0.67
C GLU A 44 -3.26 -4.74 0.38
N GLY A 45 -2.05 -5.05 -0.03
CA GLY A 45 -1.60 -6.42 -0.21
C GLY A 45 -0.08 -6.49 -0.27
N ASN A 46 0.44 -7.70 -0.43
CA ASN A 46 1.88 -7.93 -0.56
C ASN A 46 2.17 -8.63 -1.87
N ILE A 47 3.25 -8.24 -2.53
CA ILE A 47 3.68 -8.88 -3.76
C ILE A 47 4.20 -10.28 -3.44
N HIS A 48 3.54 -11.28 -4.00
CA HIS A 48 3.90 -12.68 -3.86
C HIS A 48 4.65 -13.19 -5.09
N ILE A 49 4.23 -12.76 -6.27
CA ILE A 49 4.82 -13.12 -7.54
C ILE A 49 5.02 -11.87 -8.37
N LEU A 50 6.13 -11.82 -9.12
CA LEU A 50 6.45 -10.69 -9.98
C LEU A 50 6.79 -11.19 -11.37
N LEU A 51 6.07 -10.68 -12.38
CA LEU A 51 6.36 -10.92 -13.78
C LEU A 51 6.91 -9.63 -14.39
N GLN A 52 8.12 -9.69 -14.91
CA GLN A 52 8.80 -8.50 -15.43
C GLN A 52 9.10 -8.63 -16.93
N GLY A 53 8.94 -7.54 -17.66
CA GLY A 53 9.28 -7.47 -19.07
C GLY A 53 8.51 -8.44 -19.94
N ILE A 54 7.23 -8.68 -19.65
CA ILE A 54 6.39 -9.65 -20.34
C ILE A 54 5.28 -8.95 -21.11
N SER A 55 4.86 -9.51 -22.24
CA SER A 55 3.72 -8.99 -22.99
C SER A 55 2.41 -9.30 -22.28
N GLU A 56 1.37 -8.51 -22.55
CA GLU A 56 0.03 -8.75 -21.99
C GLU A 56 -0.49 -10.14 -22.35
N GLY A 57 -0.30 -10.57 -23.58
CA GLY A 57 -0.72 -11.89 -24.03
C GLY A 57 -0.03 -13.03 -23.30
N ASP A 58 1.28 -12.92 -23.10
CA ASP A 58 2.05 -13.92 -22.36
C ASP A 58 1.69 -13.93 -20.88
N ALA A 59 1.42 -12.76 -20.30
CA ALA A 59 0.96 -12.66 -18.92
C ALA A 59 -0.42 -13.32 -18.74
N ASP A 60 -1.36 -13.05 -19.65
CA ASP A 60 -2.69 -13.68 -19.65
C ASP A 60 -2.59 -15.19 -19.72
N GLU A 61 -1.77 -15.70 -20.61
CA GLU A 61 -1.55 -17.14 -20.77
C GLU A 61 -0.99 -17.77 -19.50
N PHE A 62 0.02 -17.15 -18.93
CA PHE A 62 0.62 -17.62 -17.68
C PHE A 62 -0.40 -17.65 -16.54
N ILE A 63 -1.13 -16.55 -16.34
CA ILE A 63 -2.11 -16.42 -15.26
C ILE A 63 -3.24 -17.42 -15.42
N THR A 64 -3.77 -17.55 -16.64
CA THR A 64 -4.85 -18.49 -16.92
C THR A 64 -4.42 -19.94 -16.68
N SER A 65 -3.22 -20.31 -17.17
CA SER A 65 -2.74 -21.69 -17.06
C SER A 65 -2.34 -22.09 -15.64
N GLN A 66 -1.75 -21.17 -14.87
CA GLN A 66 -1.23 -21.46 -13.53
C GLN A 66 -2.25 -21.21 -12.42
N TYR A 67 -3.14 -20.23 -12.60
CA TYR A 67 -4.04 -19.78 -11.54
C TYR A 67 -5.51 -19.91 -11.88
N ASN A 68 -5.84 -20.34 -13.09
CA ASN A 68 -7.20 -20.63 -13.57
C ASN A 68 -8.20 -19.49 -13.27
N LEU A 69 -7.80 -18.26 -13.57
CA LEU A 69 -8.64 -17.09 -13.36
C LEU A 69 -9.51 -16.80 -14.59
N ASN A 70 -10.81 -16.71 -14.37
CA ASN A 70 -11.79 -16.42 -15.41
C ASN A 70 -11.96 -14.95 -15.75
N ALA A 71 -11.48 -14.08 -14.87
CA ALA A 71 -11.56 -12.64 -15.07
C ALA A 71 -10.23 -12.12 -15.59
N SER A 72 -10.26 -11.07 -16.42
CA SER A 72 -9.04 -10.39 -16.82
C SER A 72 -8.59 -9.46 -15.68
N PRO A 73 -7.74 -9.93 -14.76
CA PRO A 73 -7.28 -9.13 -13.62
C PRO A 73 -6.34 -8.01 -14.06
N LEU A 74 -5.86 -8.07 -15.29
CA LEU A 74 -4.85 -7.16 -15.84
C LEU A 74 -5.38 -5.74 -16.11
N ARG A 75 -6.66 -5.49 -15.88
CA ARG A 75 -7.25 -4.15 -16.00
C ARG A 75 -7.03 -3.30 -14.75
N SER A 76 -6.82 -3.93 -13.60
CA SER A 76 -6.57 -3.25 -12.34
C SER A 76 -5.08 -3.01 -12.14
N GLU A 77 -4.74 -1.88 -11.56
CA GLU A 77 -3.36 -1.49 -11.37
C GLU A 77 -2.99 -1.34 -9.89
N ILE A 78 -1.71 -1.55 -9.59
CA ILE A 78 -1.11 -1.10 -8.35
C ILE A 78 -1.00 0.42 -8.43
N VAL A 79 -1.44 1.14 -7.39
CA VAL A 79 -1.37 2.60 -7.35
C VAL A 79 -0.20 3.13 -6.54
N ALA A 80 0.31 2.36 -5.60
CA ALA A 80 1.46 2.78 -4.79
C ALA A 80 2.18 1.57 -4.21
N VAL A 81 3.48 1.73 -3.99
CA VAL A 81 4.34 0.80 -3.24
C VAL A 81 4.70 1.50 -1.93
N ALA A 82 4.65 0.79 -0.82
CA ALA A 82 5.01 1.36 0.47
C ALA A 82 6.46 1.87 0.45
N GLU A 83 6.65 3.08 0.93
CA GLU A 83 7.97 3.70 1.06
C GLU A 83 8.08 4.40 2.40
N ARG A 84 9.30 4.65 2.83
CA ARG A 84 9.54 5.33 4.10
C ARG A 84 9.89 6.79 3.84
N ILE A 85 9.21 7.68 4.54
CA ILE A 85 9.44 9.12 4.43
C ILE A 85 9.79 9.66 5.82
N PRO A 86 10.81 10.53 5.93
CA PRO A 86 11.11 11.19 7.21
C PRO A 86 9.88 11.91 7.74
N LEU A 87 9.65 11.80 9.05
CA LEU A 87 8.50 12.45 9.71
C LEU A 87 8.47 13.96 9.44
N GLU A 88 9.63 14.60 9.42
CA GLU A 88 9.76 16.03 9.18
C GLU A 88 9.35 16.46 7.76
N ASN A 89 9.32 15.52 6.81
CA ASN A 89 8.94 15.80 5.42
C ASN A 89 7.45 15.62 5.15
N ILE A 90 6.69 15.25 6.17
CA ILE A 90 5.25 15.06 6.05
C ILE A 90 4.53 16.19 6.78
N LYS A 91 3.67 16.89 6.05
CA LYS A 91 2.80 17.90 6.63
C LYS A 91 1.52 17.23 7.11
N VAL A 92 1.10 17.55 8.32
CA VAL A 92 -0.16 17.07 8.88
C VAL A 92 -1.02 18.28 9.20
N ASP A 93 -2.21 18.36 8.58
CA ASP A 93 -3.12 19.48 8.79
C ASP A 93 -3.78 19.40 10.16
N ASP A 94 -4.09 20.57 10.74
CA ASP A 94 -4.70 20.68 12.07
C ASP A 94 -6.04 19.94 12.16
N GLU A 95 -6.83 19.95 11.09
CA GLU A 95 -8.08 19.19 11.04
C GLU A 95 -7.89 17.70 11.24
N LEU A 96 -6.86 17.13 10.60
CA LEU A 96 -6.56 15.71 10.75
C LEU A 96 -6.08 15.41 12.17
N ILE A 97 -5.25 16.28 12.74
CA ILE A 97 -4.78 16.15 14.11
C ILE A 97 -5.96 16.15 15.09
N GLU A 98 -6.86 17.11 14.96
CA GLU A 98 -8.02 17.23 15.86
C GLU A 98 -8.99 16.05 15.76
N SER A 99 -9.25 15.59 14.52
CA SER A 99 -10.22 14.51 14.31
C SER A 99 -9.67 13.12 14.57
N CYS A 100 -8.36 12.92 14.48
CA CYS A 100 -7.73 11.58 14.54
C CYS A 100 -6.73 11.42 15.67
N ARG A 101 -6.55 12.41 16.53
CA ARG A 101 -5.63 12.32 17.67
C ARG A 101 -6.07 11.20 18.60
N LEU A 102 -5.14 10.31 18.89
CA LEU A 102 -5.38 9.22 19.84
C LEU A 102 -5.32 9.74 21.28
N SER A 103 -6.21 9.23 22.14
CA SER A 103 -6.08 9.41 23.57
C SER A 103 -4.83 8.69 24.06
N SER A 104 -4.36 9.01 25.27
CA SER A 104 -3.21 8.31 25.86
C SER A 104 -3.45 6.81 25.97
N GLU A 105 -4.66 6.41 26.32
CA GLU A 105 -5.04 5.00 26.44
C GLU A 105 -5.01 4.29 25.09
N GLU A 106 -5.60 4.90 24.06
CA GLU A 106 -5.59 4.36 22.70
C GLU A 106 -4.17 4.27 22.12
N LEU A 107 -3.36 5.29 22.37
CA LEU A 107 -1.97 5.30 21.92
C LEU A 107 -1.17 4.17 22.58
N ASN A 108 -1.31 3.99 23.90
CA ASN A 108 -0.63 2.91 24.61
C ASN A 108 -1.03 1.54 24.12
N LYS A 109 -2.30 1.34 23.80
CA LYS A 109 -2.81 0.09 23.24
C LYS A 109 -2.20 -0.19 21.88
N LYS A 110 -2.16 0.80 20.99
CA LYS A 110 -1.57 0.66 19.65
C LYS A 110 -0.05 0.48 19.70
N LEU A 111 0.63 1.13 20.64
CA LEU A 111 2.06 0.92 20.88
C LEU A 111 2.34 -0.53 21.27
N ALA A 112 1.53 -1.09 22.17
CA ALA A 112 1.66 -2.49 22.59
C ALA A 112 1.44 -3.46 21.44
N GLU A 113 0.45 -3.20 20.59
CA GLU A 113 0.19 -4.01 19.40
C GLU A 113 1.36 -3.94 18.42
N TYR A 114 1.91 -2.76 18.18
CA TYR A 114 3.07 -2.60 17.31
C TYR A 114 4.29 -3.33 17.87
N GLU A 115 4.55 -3.24 19.17
CA GLU A 115 5.66 -3.96 19.81
C GLU A 115 5.54 -5.47 19.64
N LYS A 116 4.32 -5.98 19.66
CA LYS A 116 4.04 -7.40 19.50
C LYS A 116 4.23 -7.88 18.04
N HIS A 117 3.72 -7.12 17.08
CA HIS A 117 3.68 -7.54 15.67
C HIS A 117 4.77 -6.92 14.81
N LYS A 118 5.38 -5.82 15.25
CA LYS A 118 6.38 -5.04 14.49
C LYS A 118 5.86 -4.61 13.11
N ARG A 119 4.56 -4.42 13.00
CA ARG A 119 3.87 -4.09 11.75
C ARG A 119 2.63 -3.25 12.04
N PHE A 120 2.33 -2.32 11.14
CA PHE A 120 1.08 -1.57 11.16
C PHE A 120 0.03 -2.28 10.32
N PRO A 121 -1.22 -2.45 10.80
CA PRO A 121 -2.31 -3.06 10.04
C PRO A 121 -2.61 -2.32 8.73
N GLU A 122 -2.59 -0.99 8.78
CA GLU A 122 -2.79 -0.11 7.63
C GLU A 122 -1.73 0.97 7.63
N LEU A 123 -1.30 1.41 6.44
CA LEU A 123 -0.34 2.49 6.29
C LEU A 123 -1.02 3.82 5.97
N PRO A 124 -0.41 4.93 6.37
CA PRO A 124 -0.90 6.25 6.01
C PRO A 124 -0.83 6.51 4.50
N TYR A 125 -1.70 7.40 4.03
CA TYR A 125 -1.69 7.91 2.67
C TYR A 125 -1.18 9.35 2.69
N VAL A 126 -0.28 9.66 1.77
CA VAL A 126 0.32 11.00 1.61
C VAL A 126 0.14 11.45 0.17
N VAL A 127 -0.37 12.67 -0.01
CA VAL A 127 -0.55 13.30 -1.32
C VAL A 127 0.18 14.65 -1.29
N ASP A 128 1.11 14.87 -2.20
CA ASP A 128 1.90 16.10 -2.28
C ASP A 128 2.55 16.50 -0.95
N GLY A 129 3.07 15.52 -0.22
CA GLY A 129 3.73 15.74 1.06
C GLY A 129 2.79 15.96 2.24
N VAL A 130 1.47 15.92 2.02
CA VAL A 130 0.45 16.11 3.07
C VAL A 130 -0.22 14.78 3.40
N MET A 131 -0.26 14.45 4.69
CA MET A 131 -0.95 13.25 5.14
C MET A 131 -2.46 13.44 5.03
N VAL A 132 -3.13 12.49 4.36
CA VAL A 132 -4.59 12.52 4.20
C VAL A 132 -5.30 11.45 5.01
N LYS A 133 -4.57 10.44 5.47
CA LYS A 133 -5.12 9.33 6.25
C LYS A 133 -3.99 8.67 7.05
N GLY A 134 -4.32 8.08 8.20
CA GLY A 134 -3.38 7.26 8.96
C GLY A 134 -2.57 8.02 10.01
N TYR A 135 -3.12 9.08 10.56
CA TYR A 135 -2.43 9.87 11.57
C TYR A 135 -2.05 9.06 12.82
N ASP A 136 -2.78 8.01 13.14
CA ASP A 136 -2.46 7.10 14.23
C ASP A 136 -1.07 6.45 14.06
N VAL A 137 -0.73 6.01 12.84
CA VAL A 137 0.60 5.45 12.54
C VAL A 137 1.68 6.51 12.73
N TYR A 138 1.43 7.74 12.28
CA TYR A 138 2.35 8.87 12.48
C TYR A 138 2.61 9.11 13.99
N GLN A 139 1.56 9.10 14.80
CA GLN A 139 1.68 9.28 16.24
C GLN A 139 2.50 8.17 16.90
N ILE A 140 2.31 6.92 16.47
CA ILE A 140 3.08 5.78 16.98
C ILE A 140 4.56 5.94 16.63
N CYS A 141 4.88 6.26 15.39
CA CYS A 141 6.25 6.47 14.96
C CYS A 141 6.92 7.60 15.75
N ARG A 142 6.20 8.68 15.98
CA ARG A 142 6.68 9.82 16.77
C ARG A 142 6.92 9.43 18.22
N ALA A 143 6.00 8.69 18.83
CA ALA A 143 6.12 8.23 20.22
C ALA A 143 7.31 7.28 20.41
N LEU A 144 7.65 6.49 19.39
CA LEU A 144 8.80 5.58 19.42
C LEU A 144 10.10 6.25 18.96
N ALA A 145 10.08 7.55 18.73
CA ALA A 145 11.23 8.32 18.25
C ALA A 145 11.80 7.75 16.93
N MET A 146 10.95 7.22 16.08
CA MET A 146 11.35 6.77 14.74
C MET A 146 11.63 7.97 13.85
N TRP A 147 12.62 7.84 12.98
CA TRP A 147 13.00 8.92 12.09
C TRP A 147 12.07 9.04 10.88
N ASP A 148 11.55 7.92 10.41
CA ASP A 148 10.69 7.86 9.24
C ASP A 148 9.43 7.03 9.54
N VAL A 149 8.48 7.13 8.61
CA VAL A 149 7.21 6.40 8.69
C VAL A 149 6.93 5.72 7.35
N PRO A 150 6.46 4.46 7.35
CA PRO A 150 6.04 3.80 6.12
C PRO A 150 4.70 4.36 5.64
N VAL A 151 4.63 4.73 4.38
CA VAL A 151 3.43 5.36 3.79
C VAL A 151 3.21 4.88 2.37
N PHE A 152 1.99 5.10 1.86
CA PHE A 152 1.70 5.07 0.44
C PHE A 152 1.62 6.50 -0.07
N VAL A 153 2.47 6.84 -1.03
CA VAL A 153 2.42 8.14 -1.70
C VAL A 153 1.50 8.01 -2.90
N LEU A 154 0.38 8.73 -2.84
CA LEU A 154 -0.61 8.72 -3.91
C LEU A 154 -0.43 9.93 -4.82
N GLN A 155 -0.72 9.73 -6.10
CA GLN A 155 -0.77 10.83 -7.05
C GLN A 155 -2.01 11.67 -6.77
N PRO A 156 -1.94 13.00 -6.88
CA PRO A 156 -3.14 13.82 -6.79
C PRO A 156 -4.11 13.37 -7.89
N GLU A 157 -5.39 13.25 -7.53
CA GLU A 157 -6.42 12.98 -8.53
C GLU A 157 -6.44 14.14 -9.50
N VAL A 158 -6.19 13.84 -10.77
CA VAL A 158 -6.47 14.80 -11.82
C VAL A 158 -7.98 14.83 -11.95
N GLU A 159 -8.61 15.89 -11.45
CA GLU A 159 -10.01 16.10 -11.73
C GLU A 159 -10.15 16.22 -13.24
N GLU A 160 -10.69 15.20 -13.87
CA GLU A 160 -11.10 15.31 -15.26
C GLU A 160 -12.31 16.24 -15.31
N LEU A 161 -12.07 17.35 -15.93
CA LEU A 161 -13.13 18.30 -16.23
C LEU A 161 -14.03 17.77 -17.33
#